data_f6ba5c32b3bdb1941057a357909f6142
#
_entry.id   f6ba5c32b3bdb1941057a357909f6142
#
_cell.length_a   1.000
_cell.length_b   1.000
_cell.length_c   1.000
_cell.angle_alpha   90.00
_cell.angle_beta   90.00
_cell.angle_gamma   90.00
#
_symmetry.space_group_name_H-M   'P 1'
#
loop_
_entity.id
_entity.type
_entity.pdbx_description
1 polymer ?
#
loop_
_entity_poly.entity_id
_entity_poly.type
_entity_poly.pdbx_seq_one_letter_code
_entity_poly.pdbx_strand_id
1 'polypeptide(L)'
;MAVTTKDLARICNVSRTTITRALHGTGRINEETKQRILTTAKELGYEPDLMARSLAQGASKTVGAVLCDLQGTYFPSMIEAMEHVGREKGYLLNITLHDNNRKQEENIIRQLAGYRIDGVILNAASQEIQDYEYLKKYHFPIVVIGGAKLGDLPYVGNDEYHAAYDAVNYIVDKGYKKICFVFPGLKNKKPRSFGGHKERLRGAEKAAIERNVLFESIGTTDYVQKVLERVKRSKDKIAFLCSGDIYAGYVMMTMQKYGYDVGKDYGVMGFDHLELMQMFPVRLATLENAPEKVGEKAFRMLLDLIEGKNVEKELSRWCYWIWRI
;
A
#
# COMPACT_ATOMS: atom_id res chain seq x y z
N MET A 1 -39.10 9.55 0.45
CA MET A 1 -38.55 8.76 1.57
C MET A 1 -38.22 7.37 1.06
N ALA A 2 -37.09 6.80 1.46
CA ALA A 2 -36.74 5.44 1.06
C ALA A 2 -37.75 4.42 1.65
N VAL A 3 -38.14 3.42 0.88
CA VAL A 3 -39.03 2.34 1.32
C VAL A 3 -38.31 1.48 2.36
N THR A 4 -38.97 1.16 3.46
CA THR A 4 -38.38 0.38 4.57
C THR A 4 -38.97 -1.04 4.62
N THR A 5 -38.28 -1.94 5.35
CA THR A 5 -38.85 -3.29 5.63
C THR A 5 -40.19 -3.22 6.35
N LYS A 6 -40.47 -2.14 7.10
CA LYS A 6 -41.77 -1.90 7.77
C LYS A 6 -42.86 -1.57 6.74
N ASP A 7 -42.54 -0.80 5.71
CA ASP A 7 -43.46 -0.45 4.63
C ASP A 7 -43.79 -1.68 3.79
N LEU A 8 -42.76 -2.46 3.43
CA LEU A 8 -42.97 -3.75 2.73
C LEU A 8 -43.86 -4.70 3.54
N ALA A 9 -43.65 -4.81 4.86
CA ALA A 9 -44.45 -5.65 5.73
C ALA A 9 -45.92 -5.23 5.72
N ARG A 10 -46.20 -3.92 5.76
CA ARG A 10 -47.54 -3.36 5.68
C ARG A 10 -48.21 -3.64 4.32
N ILE A 11 -47.47 -3.37 3.23
CA ILE A 11 -47.99 -3.51 1.84
C ILE A 11 -48.26 -4.99 1.51
N CYS A 12 -47.32 -5.87 1.87
CA CYS A 12 -47.49 -7.32 1.64
C CYS A 12 -48.34 -8.02 2.68
N ASN A 13 -48.86 -7.32 3.68
CA ASN A 13 -49.64 -7.87 4.79
C ASN A 13 -48.97 -9.10 5.46
N VAL A 14 -47.71 -8.98 5.80
CA VAL A 14 -46.89 -10.01 6.47
C VAL A 14 -46.05 -9.41 7.59
N SER A 15 -45.46 -10.24 8.44
CA SER A 15 -44.57 -9.77 9.48
C SER A 15 -43.23 -9.27 8.91
N ARG A 16 -42.54 -8.34 9.62
CA ARG A 16 -41.20 -7.91 9.26
C ARG A 16 -40.22 -9.08 9.18
N THR A 17 -40.37 -10.08 10.04
CA THR A 17 -39.56 -11.30 10.01
C THR A 17 -39.76 -12.07 8.71
N THR A 18 -41.01 -12.13 8.19
CA THR A 18 -41.32 -12.76 6.90
C THR A 18 -40.66 -11.99 5.74
N ILE A 19 -40.70 -10.64 5.76
CA ILE A 19 -39.99 -9.80 4.78
C ILE A 19 -38.50 -10.10 4.81
N THR A 20 -37.88 -10.06 5.98
CA THR A 20 -36.44 -10.32 6.14
C THR A 20 -36.04 -11.69 5.61
N ARG A 21 -36.83 -12.74 5.93
CA ARG A 21 -36.62 -14.09 5.43
C ARG A 21 -36.74 -14.19 3.91
N ALA A 22 -37.74 -13.53 3.32
CA ALA A 22 -37.95 -13.51 1.88
C ALA A 22 -36.80 -12.84 1.15
N LEU A 23 -36.38 -11.66 1.63
CA LEU A 23 -35.27 -10.87 1.04
C LEU A 23 -33.91 -11.58 1.15
N HIS A 24 -33.69 -12.36 2.20
CA HIS A 24 -32.42 -13.06 2.42
C HIS A 24 -32.45 -14.54 2.02
N GLY A 25 -33.58 -15.07 1.57
CA GLY A 25 -33.69 -16.47 1.19
C GLY A 25 -33.52 -17.45 2.36
N THR A 26 -33.79 -17.01 3.61
CA THR A 26 -33.58 -17.79 4.83
C THR A 26 -34.92 -18.29 5.42
N GLY A 27 -34.92 -19.48 6.01
CA GLY A 27 -36.11 -20.04 6.68
C GLY A 27 -37.18 -20.59 5.71
N ARG A 28 -38.23 -21.18 6.26
CA ARG A 28 -39.35 -21.70 5.47
C ARG A 28 -40.36 -20.57 5.19
N ILE A 29 -40.54 -20.24 3.93
CA ILE A 29 -41.57 -19.32 3.42
C ILE A 29 -42.23 -20.00 2.24
N ASN A 30 -43.55 -19.83 2.11
CA ASN A 30 -44.28 -20.25 0.92
C ASN A 30 -43.70 -19.47 -0.30
N GLU A 31 -43.41 -20.19 -1.39
CA GLU A 31 -42.74 -19.62 -2.57
C GLU A 31 -43.60 -18.51 -3.21
N GLU A 32 -44.92 -18.64 -3.25
CA GLU A 32 -45.84 -17.60 -3.73
C GLU A 32 -45.70 -16.29 -2.92
N THR A 33 -45.65 -16.42 -1.57
CA THR A 33 -45.47 -15.29 -0.67
C THR A 33 -44.10 -14.64 -0.87
N LYS A 34 -43.04 -15.45 -1.06
CA LYS A 34 -41.69 -14.97 -1.32
C LYS A 34 -41.62 -14.19 -2.64
N GLN A 35 -42.17 -14.73 -3.73
CA GLN A 35 -42.18 -14.07 -5.03
C GLN A 35 -42.96 -12.75 -4.97
N ARG A 36 -44.14 -12.73 -4.32
CA ARG A 36 -44.89 -11.50 -4.11
C ARG A 36 -44.10 -10.43 -3.39
N ILE A 37 -43.39 -10.80 -2.31
CA ILE A 37 -42.52 -9.85 -1.56
C ILE A 37 -41.41 -9.33 -2.44
N LEU A 38 -40.70 -10.20 -3.17
CA LEU A 38 -39.59 -9.79 -4.04
C LEU A 38 -40.05 -8.87 -5.18
N THR A 39 -41.20 -9.17 -5.80
CA THR A 39 -41.82 -8.34 -6.83
C THR A 39 -42.18 -6.97 -6.28
N THR A 40 -42.88 -6.92 -5.16
CA THR A 40 -43.28 -5.66 -4.50
C THR A 40 -42.06 -4.85 -4.09
N ALA A 41 -41.02 -5.48 -3.56
CA ALA A 41 -39.77 -4.79 -3.22
C ALA A 41 -39.09 -4.15 -4.43
N LYS A 42 -39.06 -4.85 -5.56
CA LYS A 42 -38.51 -4.35 -6.84
C LYS A 42 -39.34 -3.20 -7.40
N GLU A 43 -40.69 -3.34 -7.42
CA GLU A 43 -41.60 -2.30 -7.92
C GLU A 43 -41.54 -1.00 -7.12
N LEU A 44 -41.29 -1.11 -5.80
CA LEU A 44 -41.19 0.04 -4.92
C LEU A 44 -39.77 0.60 -4.81
N GLY A 45 -38.80 0.02 -5.54
CA GLY A 45 -37.38 0.46 -5.47
C GLY A 45 -36.79 0.27 -4.07
N TYR A 46 -37.20 -0.81 -3.37
CA TYR A 46 -36.64 -1.11 -2.05
C TYR A 46 -35.16 -1.48 -2.16
N GLU A 47 -34.31 -0.70 -1.50
CA GLU A 47 -32.89 -1.03 -1.29
C GLU A 47 -32.66 -1.41 0.19
N PRO A 48 -31.93 -2.52 0.45
CA PRO A 48 -31.59 -2.89 1.82
C PRO A 48 -30.75 -1.81 2.50
N ASP A 49 -31.16 -1.39 3.69
CA ASP A 49 -30.34 -0.55 4.55
C ASP A 49 -29.17 -1.38 5.10
N LEU A 50 -27.99 -1.14 4.51
CA LEU A 50 -26.76 -1.86 4.87
C LEU A 50 -26.31 -1.57 6.31
N MET A 51 -26.61 -0.37 6.84
CA MET A 51 -26.31 -0.02 8.24
C MET A 51 -27.19 -0.82 9.21
N ALA A 52 -28.49 -0.90 8.93
CA ALA A 52 -29.41 -1.71 9.73
C ALA A 52 -29.06 -3.20 9.65
N ARG A 53 -28.63 -3.66 8.47
CA ARG A 53 -28.19 -5.04 8.26
C ARG A 53 -26.92 -5.35 9.04
N SER A 54 -25.91 -4.46 9.01
CA SER A 54 -24.65 -4.63 9.73
C SER A 54 -24.88 -4.71 11.24
N LEU A 55 -25.80 -3.90 11.79
CA LEU A 55 -26.19 -3.97 13.18
C LEU A 55 -26.81 -5.33 13.56
N ALA A 56 -27.64 -5.89 12.68
CA ALA A 56 -28.30 -7.17 12.92
C ALA A 56 -27.34 -8.38 12.77
N GLN A 57 -26.35 -8.28 11.90
CA GLN A 57 -25.41 -9.36 11.58
C GLN A 57 -24.09 -9.27 12.36
N GLY A 58 -23.82 -8.12 13.01
CA GLY A 58 -22.56 -7.87 13.71
C GLY A 58 -21.34 -7.68 12.79
N ALA A 59 -21.56 -7.55 11.47
CA ALA A 59 -20.52 -7.36 10.45
C ALA A 59 -20.95 -6.31 9.44
N SER A 60 -20.11 -5.33 9.17
CA SER A 60 -20.40 -4.23 8.22
C SER A 60 -20.09 -4.59 6.78
N LYS A 61 -19.28 -5.62 6.56
CA LYS A 61 -18.69 -5.95 5.27
C LYS A 61 -17.91 -4.76 4.68
N THR A 62 -17.29 -3.95 5.54
CA THR A 62 -16.47 -2.80 5.16
C THR A 62 -15.11 -2.90 5.83
N VAL A 63 -14.06 -2.67 5.05
CA VAL A 63 -12.66 -2.64 5.48
C VAL A 63 -12.09 -1.25 5.20
N GLY A 64 -11.34 -0.69 6.14
CA GLY A 64 -10.62 0.57 5.95
C GLY A 64 -9.21 0.36 5.41
N ALA A 65 -8.83 1.07 4.34
CA ALA A 65 -7.44 1.27 3.93
C ALA A 65 -7.00 2.68 4.35
N VAL A 66 -6.07 2.75 5.30
CA VAL A 66 -5.56 4.00 5.86
C VAL A 66 -4.13 4.20 5.36
N LEU A 67 -3.92 5.14 4.44
CA LEU A 67 -2.70 5.29 3.66
C LEU A 67 -2.10 6.69 3.83
N CYS A 68 -0.81 6.84 3.50
CA CYS A 68 -0.17 8.15 3.57
C CYS A 68 -0.65 9.10 2.47
N ASP A 69 -0.68 8.65 1.22
CA ASP A 69 -1.10 9.41 0.05
C ASP A 69 -1.40 8.45 -1.12
N LEU A 70 -1.80 9.00 -2.27
CA LEU A 70 -2.03 8.25 -3.52
C LEU A 70 -1.13 8.78 -4.65
N GLN A 71 0.03 9.34 -4.29
CA GLN A 71 0.97 9.84 -5.30
C GLN A 71 1.76 8.67 -5.92
N GLY A 72 1.99 8.78 -7.23
CA GLY A 72 2.63 7.70 -7.98
C GLY A 72 1.71 6.51 -8.24
N THR A 73 2.26 5.34 -8.51
CA THR A 73 1.53 4.13 -8.89
C THR A 73 1.48 3.08 -7.78
N TYR A 74 2.37 3.14 -6.80
CA TYR A 74 2.53 2.11 -5.77
C TYR A 74 1.25 1.84 -4.96
N PHE A 75 0.70 2.86 -4.31
CA PHE A 75 -0.55 2.70 -3.55
C PHE A 75 -1.78 2.51 -4.43
N PRO A 76 -1.95 3.21 -5.57
CA PRO A 76 -3.04 2.92 -6.51
C PRO A 76 -3.10 1.47 -6.96
N SER A 77 -2.00 0.86 -7.43
CA SER A 77 -1.96 -0.56 -7.80
C SER A 77 -2.27 -1.50 -6.63
N MET A 78 -1.78 -1.18 -5.46
CA MET A 78 -2.08 -1.93 -4.23
C MET A 78 -3.57 -1.88 -3.88
N ILE A 79 -4.19 -0.69 -3.97
CA ILE A 79 -5.62 -0.49 -3.72
C ILE A 79 -6.48 -1.26 -4.71
N GLU A 80 -6.12 -1.24 -5.99
CA GLU A 80 -6.82 -1.99 -7.03
C GLU A 80 -6.86 -3.48 -6.71
N ALA A 81 -5.72 -4.04 -6.31
CA ALA A 81 -5.63 -5.44 -5.89
C ALA A 81 -6.45 -5.73 -4.62
N MET A 82 -6.42 -4.83 -3.63
CA MET A 82 -7.25 -4.93 -2.42
C MET A 82 -8.75 -4.90 -2.76
N GLU A 83 -9.16 -3.96 -3.63
CA GLU A 83 -10.55 -3.81 -4.05
C GLU A 83 -11.05 -5.06 -4.77
N HIS A 84 -10.21 -5.62 -5.65
CA HIS A 84 -10.56 -6.85 -6.36
C HIS A 84 -10.85 -8.00 -5.39
N VAL A 85 -9.98 -8.26 -4.42
CA VAL A 85 -10.20 -9.28 -3.38
C VAL A 85 -11.42 -8.94 -2.53
N GLY A 86 -11.59 -7.67 -2.15
CA GLY A 86 -12.74 -7.21 -1.36
C GLY A 86 -14.05 -7.49 -2.07
N ARG A 87 -14.16 -7.11 -3.32
CA ARG A 87 -15.35 -7.33 -4.17
C ARG A 87 -15.69 -8.80 -4.33
N GLU A 88 -14.70 -9.68 -4.58
CA GLU A 88 -14.90 -11.13 -4.64
C GLU A 88 -15.50 -11.69 -3.35
N LYS A 89 -15.15 -11.11 -2.21
CA LYS A 89 -15.61 -11.55 -0.88
C LYS A 89 -16.80 -10.75 -0.33
N GLY A 90 -17.35 -9.85 -1.14
CA GLY A 90 -18.49 -9.02 -0.76
C GLY A 90 -18.17 -7.95 0.30
N TYR A 91 -16.93 -7.46 0.32
CA TYR A 91 -16.49 -6.36 1.15
C TYR A 91 -16.36 -5.07 0.36
N LEU A 92 -16.71 -3.95 1.01
CA LEU A 92 -16.43 -2.60 0.54
C LEU A 92 -15.10 -2.11 1.11
N LEU A 93 -14.25 -1.55 0.25
CA LEU A 93 -13.00 -0.91 0.68
C LEU A 93 -13.21 0.60 0.86
N ASN A 94 -13.02 1.10 2.08
CA ASN A 94 -13.04 2.52 2.40
C ASN A 94 -11.60 3.06 2.45
N ILE A 95 -11.25 3.97 1.56
CA ILE A 95 -9.91 4.53 1.43
C ILE A 95 -9.86 5.89 2.11
N THR A 96 -8.88 6.08 3.00
CA THR A 96 -8.64 7.34 3.72
C THR A 96 -7.16 7.67 3.75
N LEU A 97 -6.84 8.97 3.78
CA LEU A 97 -5.48 9.47 3.68
C LEU A 97 -5.11 10.28 4.92
N HIS A 98 -3.92 10.00 5.47
CA HIS A 98 -3.41 10.69 6.66
C HIS A 98 -2.26 11.66 6.38
N ASP A 99 -1.79 11.79 5.14
CA ASP A 99 -0.72 12.73 4.72
C ASP A 99 0.54 12.66 5.60
N ASN A 100 0.92 11.46 6.04
CA ASN A 100 2.00 11.24 7.01
C ASN A 100 1.81 12.01 8.35
N ASN A 101 0.57 12.33 8.70
CA ASN A 101 0.21 13.00 9.94
C ASN A 101 -0.36 12.00 10.94
N ARG A 102 0.40 11.74 12.01
CA ARG A 102 0.03 10.77 13.05
C ARG A 102 -1.30 11.08 13.76
N LYS A 103 -1.59 12.39 13.99
CA LYS A 103 -2.86 12.80 14.60
C LYS A 103 -4.05 12.57 13.65
N GLN A 104 -3.83 12.83 12.36
CA GLN A 104 -4.83 12.59 11.33
C GLN A 104 -5.13 11.08 11.21
N GLU A 105 -4.10 10.26 11.20
CA GLU A 105 -4.23 8.79 11.20
C GLU A 105 -5.09 8.31 12.38
N GLU A 106 -4.79 8.75 13.61
CA GLU A 106 -5.57 8.39 14.80
C GLU A 106 -7.03 8.83 14.69
N ASN A 107 -7.29 10.05 14.17
CA ASN A 107 -8.63 10.54 13.94
C ASN A 107 -9.40 9.69 12.93
N ILE A 108 -8.74 9.30 11.83
CA ILE A 108 -9.32 8.43 10.80
C ILE A 108 -9.70 7.08 11.41
N ILE A 109 -8.79 6.43 12.12
CA ILE A 109 -9.06 5.12 12.75
C ILE A 109 -10.22 5.22 13.74
N ARG A 110 -10.30 6.29 14.52
CA ARG A 110 -11.42 6.54 15.43
C ARG A 110 -12.76 6.71 14.69
N GLN A 111 -12.77 7.42 13.55
CA GLN A 111 -13.97 7.56 12.73
C GLN A 111 -14.39 6.22 12.12
N LEU A 112 -13.45 5.45 11.56
CA LEU A 112 -13.70 4.12 11.01
C LEU A 112 -14.28 3.17 12.08
N ALA A 113 -13.76 3.23 13.30
CA ALA A 113 -14.33 2.49 14.44
C ALA A 113 -15.78 2.90 14.73
N GLY A 114 -16.10 4.20 14.64
CA GLY A 114 -17.47 4.70 14.76
C GLY A 114 -18.41 4.19 13.67
N TYR A 115 -17.92 3.95 12.47
CA TYR A 115 -18.64 3.30 11.38
C TYR A 115 -18.71 1.77 11.50
N ARG A 116 -18.14 1.19 12.57
CA ARG A 116 -18.15 -0.26 12.85
C ARG A 116 -17.58 -1.10 11.71
N ILE A 117 -16.46 -0.64 11.13
CA ILE A 117 -15.76 -1.43 10.12
C ILE A 117 -15.28 -2.76 10.68
N ASP A 118 -15.11 -3.76 9.82
CA ASP A 118 -14.71 -5.10 10.23
C ASP A 118 -13.19 -5.24 10.40
N GLY A 119 -12.40 -4.34 9.80
CA GLY A 119 -10.94 -4.36 9.91
C GLY A 119 -10.24 -3.19 9.21
N VAL A 120 -8.95 -3.04 9.44
CA VAL A 120 -8.12 -1.97 8.88
C VAL A 120 -6.84 -2.54 8.26
N ILE A 121 -6.50 -2.04 7.06
CA ILE A 121 -5.18 -2.13 6.46
C ILE A 121 -4.51 -0.78 6.64
N LEU A 122 -3.37 -0.74 7.35
CA LEU A 122 -2.72 0.48 7.80
C LEU A 122 -1.32 0.64 7.20
N ASN A 123 -1.12 1.68 6.40
CA ASN A 123 0.22 2.18 6.13
C ASN A 123 0.56 3.22 7.22
N ALA A 124 1.41 2.85 8.15
CA ALA A 124 1.62 3.60 9.39
C ALA A 124 2.39 4.92 9.19
N ALA A 125 1.90 5.99 9.78
CA ALA A 125 2.51 7.33 9.76
C ALA A 125 3.76 7.47 10.64
N SER A 126 4.01 6.54 11.57
CA SER A 126 5.18 6.45 12.44
C SER A 126 5.75 5.05 12.44
N GLN A 127 7.02 4.90 12.82
CA GLN A 127 7.68 3.62 13.03
C GLN A 127 7.79 3.24 14.51
N GLU A 128 7.39 4.13 15.40
CA GLU A 128 7.53 3.96 16.84
C GLU A 128 6.31 3.22 17.38
N ILE A 129 6.49 2.03 17.93
CA ILE A 129 5.39 1.18 18.43
C ILE A 129 4.55 1.88 19.50
N GLN A 130 5.17 2.70 20.34
CA GLN A 130 4.48 3.46 21.37
C GLN A 130 3.44 4.45 20.82
N ASP A 131 3.62 4.90 19.59
CA ASP A 131 2.65 5.76 18.91
C ASP A 131 1.33 5.03 18.61
N TYR A 132 1.30 3.68 18.75
CA TYR A 132 0.19 2.82 18.38
C TYR A 132 -0.48 2.09 19.56
N GLU A 133 -0.09 2.39 20.78
CA GLU A 133 -0.73 1.83 21.99
C GLU A 133 -2.26 2.07 22.00
N TYR A 134 -2.72 3.16 21.40
CA TYR A 134 -4.14 3.48 21.27
C TYR A 134 -4.93 2.47 20.44
N LEU A 135 -4.28 1.68 19.58
CA LEU A 135 -4.96 0.66 18.77
C LEU A 135 -5.51 -0.48 19.61
N LYS A 136 -4.91 -0.75 20.77
CA LYS A 136 -5.33 -1.82 21.70
C LYS A 136 -6.78 -1.69 22.20
N LYS A 137 -7.37 -0.48 22.11
CA LYS A 137 -8.76 -0.25 22.51
C LYS A 137 -9.80 -0.67 21.46
N TYR A 138 -9.35 -0.96 20.23
CA TYR A 138 -10.26 -1.36 19.15
C TYR A 138 -10.32 -2.87 19.03
N HIS A 139 -11.51 -3.39 18.69
CA HIS A 139 -11.78 -4.83 18.62
C HIS A 139 -11.73 -5.41 17.21
N PHE A 140 -11.44 -4.58 16.21
CA PHE A 140 -11.24 -5.06 14.84
C PHE A 140 -9.76 -5.36 14.56
N PRO A 141 -9.47 -6.35 13.71
CA PRO A 141 -8.10 -6.68 13.33
C PRO A 141 -7.46 -5.57 12.47
N ILE A 142 -6.13 -5.47 12.58
CA ILE A 142 -5.33 -4.52 11.82
C ILE A 142 -4.18 -5.26 11.17
N VAL A 143 -4.00 -5.06 9.86
CA VAL A 143 -2.84 -5.51 9.11
C VAL A 143 -2.02 -4.28 8.71
N VAL A 144 -0.75 -4.26 9.07
CA VAL A 144 0.16 -3.17 8.72
C VAL A 144 0.81 -3.47 7.37
N ILE A 145 0.93 -2.43 6.53
CA ILE A 145 1.58 -2.53 5.21
C ILE A 145 2.69 -1.49 5.04
N GLY A 146 3.62 -1.79 4.13
CA GLY A 146 4.68 -0.85 3.74
C GLY A 146 5.91 -0.89 4.65
N GLY A 147 6.57 0.26 4.87
CA GLY A 147 7.90 0.32 5.44
C GLY A 147 8.02 0.20 6.96
N ALA A 148 6.94 0.08 7.72
CA ALA A 148 6.99 0.04 9.19
C ALA A 148 6.39 -1.25 9.75
N LYS A 149 7.19 -2.01 10.48
CA LYS A 149 6.69 -3.08 11.35
C LYS A 149 6.31 -2.48 12.70
N LEU A 150 5.10 -2.71 13.16
CA LEU A 150 4.61 -2.21 14.43
C LEU A 150 4.49 -3.35 15.45
N GLY A 151 5.58 -3.66 16.10
CA GLY A 151 5.63 -4.69 17.15
C GLY A 151 5.08 -6.04 16.67
N ASP A 152 4.02 -6.49 17.35
CA ASP A 152 3.38 -7.77 17.08
C ASP A 152 2.20 -7.72 16.12
N LEU A 153 1.85 -6.55 15.55
CA LEU A 153 0.78 -6.47 14.57
C LEU A 153 1.13 -7.27 13.30
N PRO A 154 0.15 -7.96 12.72
CA PRO A 154 0.30 -8.60 11.41
C PRO A 154 0.79 -7.61 10.37
N TYR A 155 1.76 -8.03 9.57
CA TYR A 155 2.47 -7.14 8.65
C TYR A 155 2.65 -7.81 7.29
N VAL A 156 2.40 -7.04 6.23
CA VAL A 156 2.72 -7.42 4.85
C VAL A 156 3.50 -6.28 4.19
N GLY A 157 4.68 -6.58 3.68
CA GLY A 157 5.52 -5.60 3.00
C GLY A 157 6.72 -6.25 2.32
N ASN A 158 7.51 -5.43 1.65
CA ASN A 158 8.71 -5.87 0.95
C ASN A 158 9.92 -5.90 1.89
N ASP A 159 10.88 -6.77 1.59
CA ASP A 159 12.18 -6.79 2.24
C ASP A 159 13.10 -5.72 1.61
N GLU A 160 12.84 -4.48 1.98
CA GLU A 160 13.53 -3.30 1.45
C GLU A 160 15.03 -3.31 1.70
N TYR A 161 15.44 -3.94 2.82
CA TYR A 161 16.85 -4.06 3.18
C TYR A 161 17.59 -4.97 2.20
N HIS A 162 17.12 -6.21 2.01
CA HIS A 162 17.78 -7.15 1.09
C HIS A 162 17.65 -6.72 -0.36
N ALA A 163 16.57 -6.04 -0.74
CA ALA A 163 16.44 -5.49 -2.06
C ALA A 163 17.57 -4.51 -2.40
N ALA A 164 17.82 -3.55 -1.53
CA ALA A 164 18.88 -2.57 -1.76
C ALA A 164 20.27 -3.20 -1.61
N TYR A 165 20.42 -4.19 -0.73
CA TYR A 165 21.64 -4.98 -0.60
C TYR A 165 21.98 -5.70 -1.91
N ASP A 166 21.00 -6.37 -2.53
CA ASP A 166 21.17 -7.08 -3.80
C ASP A 166 21.39 -6.12 -4.97
N ALA A 167 20.74 -4.94 -4.95
CA ALA A 167 20.96 -3.89 -5.94
C ALA A 167 22.43 -3.41 -5.95
N VAL A 168 23.01 -3.19 -4.78
CA VAL A 168 24.43 -2.80 -4.68
C VAL A 168 25.35 -3.91 -5.18
N ASN A 169 25.09 -5.17 -4.81
CA ASN A 169 25.86 -6.29 -5.34
C ASN A 169 25.82 -6.34 -6.87
N TYR A 170 24.63 -6.18 -7.45
CA TYR A 170 24.47 -6.12 -8.90
C TYR A 170 25.28 -4.95 -9.52
N ILE A 171 25.22 -3.76 -8.94
CA ILE A 171 25.96 -2.58 -9.39
C ILE A 171 27.47 -2.84 -9.35
N VAL A 172 27.96 -3.44 -8.26
CA VAL A 172 29.40 -3.79 -8.12
C VAL A 172 29.83 -4.83 -9.14
N ASP A 173 29.00 -5.84 -9.42
CA ASP A 173 29.27 -6.88 -10.44
C ASP A 173 29.30 -6.29 -11.86
N LYS A 174 28.70 -5.11 -12.09
CA LYS A 174 28.83 -4.32 -13.31
C LYS A 174 30.11 -3.47 -13.37
N GLY A 175 30.97 -3.57 -12.36
CA GLY A 175 32.28 -2.93 -12.33
C GLY A 175 32.32 -1.53 -11.69
N TYR A 176 31.20 -1.07 -11.09
CA TYR A 176 31.20 0.20 -10.38
C TYR A 176 31.89 0.07 -9.02
N LYS A 177 32.79 1.00 -8.72
CA LYS A 177 33.54 1.05 -7.45
C LYS A 177 33.08 2.18 -6.53
N LYS A 178 32.17 3.01 -7.01
CA LYS A 178 31.61 4.12 -6.26
C LYS A 178 30.09 4.16 -6.45
N ILE A 179 29.39 4.13 -5.35
CA ILE A 179 27.91 4.09 -5.31
C ILE A 179 27.40 5.25 -4.48
N CYS A 180 26.40 5.93 -4.99
CA CYS A 180 25.69 6.99 -4.27
C CYS A 180 24.21 6.62 -4.17
N PHE A 181 23.72 6.44 -2.95
CA PHE A 181 22.29 6.25 -2.71
C PHE A 181 21.56 7.60 -2.72
N VAL A 182 20.54 7.72 -3.57
CA VAL A 182 19.83 8.98 -3.80
C VAL A 182 18.37 8.84 -3.37
N PHE A 183 17.96 9.69 -2.45
CA PHE A 183 16.55 9.80 -2.07
C PHE A 183 16.15 11.28 -1.93
N PRO A 184 14.91 11.67 -2.24
CA PRO A 184 14.51 13.06 -2.15
C PRO A 184 14.42 13.45 -0.68
N GLY A 185 15.05 14.58 -0.35
CA GLY A 185 14.76 15.25 0.90
C GLY A 185 13.33 15.80 0.85
N LEU A 186 12.60 15.65 1.93
CA LEU A 186 11.25 16.17 1.97
C LEU A 186 11.23 17.62 2.41
N LYS A 187 10.68 18.49 1.58
CA LYS A 187 10.28 19.81 2.03
C LYS A 187 9.22 19.64 3.13
N ASN A 188 9.56 20.05 4.35
CA ASN A 188 8.65 20.12 5.51
C ASN A 188 8.12 18.78 6.09
N LYS A 189 8.64 17.61 5.69
CA LYS A 189 8.24 16.33 6.28
C LYS A 189 9.37 15.75 7.13
N LYS A 190 9.05 15.34 8.35
CA LYS A 190 10.02 14.69 9.25
C LYS A 190 10.43 13.34 8.67
N PRO A 191 11.71 12.90 8.84
CA PRO A 191 12.22 11.62 8.31
C PRO A 191 11.48 10.36 8.78
N ARG A 192 10.54 10.49 9.74
CA ARG A 192 9.78 9.39 10.36
C ARG A 192 8.88 8.60 9.41
N SER A 193 8.49 9.18 8.26
CA SER A 193 7.56 8.56 7.30
C SER A 193 8.22 7.75 6.18
N PHE A 194 9.52 7.43 6.27
CA PHE A 194 10.28 6.77 5.21
C PHE A 194 10.93 5.45 5.63
N GLY A 195 10.16 4.58 6.27
CA GLY A 195 10.67 3.29 6.71
C GLY A 195 11.33 2.50 5.59
N GLY A 196 10.69 2.39 4.44
CA GLY A 196 11.24 1.70 3.28
C GLY A 196 12.55 2.31 2.80
N HIS A 197 12.62 3.62 2.63
CA HIS A 197 13.87 4.29 2.20
C HIS A 197 15.00 4.15 3.21
N LYS A 198 14.69 4.13 4.52
CA LYS A 198 15.70 3.92 5.57
C LYS A 198 16.26 2.50 5.53
N GLU A 199 15.41 1.49 5.35
CA GLU A 199 15.84 0.11 5.20
C GLU A 199 16.61 -0.11 3.89
N ARG A 200 16.20 0.50 2.78
CA ARG A 200 16.95 0.51 1.52
C ARG A 200 18.35 1.12 1.72
N LEU A 201 18.45 2.27 2.41
CA LEU A 201 19.76 2.90 2.71
C LEU A 201 20.64 1.97 3.54
N ARG A 202 20.10 1.34 4.60
CA ARG A 202 20.86 0.41 5.46
C ARG A 202 21.37 -0.81 4.69
N GLY A 203 20.51 -1.41 3.84
CA GLY A 203 20.90 -2.55 3.01
C GLY A 203 21.98 -2.18 2.00
N ALA A 204 21.83 -1.03 1.34
CA ALA A 204 22.81 -0.54 0.39
C ALA A 204 24.18 -0.26 1.03
N GLU A 205 24.20 0.41 2.19
CA GLU A 205 25.42 0.71 2.94
C GLU A 205 26.12 -0.59 3.40
N LYS A 206 25.36 -1.54 3.91
CA LYS A 206 25.90 -2.85 4.36
C LYS A 206 26.58 -3.59 3.20
N ALA A 207 25.93 -3.69 2.05
CA ALA A 207 26.50 -4.35 0.88
C ALA A 207 27.75 -3.62 0.38
N ALA A 208 27.74 -2.30 0.35
CA ALA A 208 28.91 -1.51 -0.07
C ALA A 208 30.13 -1.73 0.84
N ILE A 209 29.93 -1.82 2.15
CA ILE A 209 30.99 -2.15 3.13
C ILE A 209 31.53 -3.55 2.83
N GLU A 210 30.70 -4.56 2.68
CA GLU A 210 31.13 -5.95 2.43
C GLU A 210 31.83 -6.13 1.09
N ARG A 211 31.40 -5.37 0.07
CA ARG A 211 32.03 -5.36 -1.25
C ARG A 211 33.26 -4.43 -1.35
N ASN A 212 33.62 -3.74 -0.25
CA ASN A 212 34.74 -2.79 -0.17
C ASN A 212 34.71 -1.73 -1.29
N VAL A 213 33.53 -1.12 -1.51
CA VAL A 213 33.35 -0.03 -2.47
C VAL A 213 33.01 1.28 -1.77
N LEU A 214 33.34 2.41 -2.41
CA LEU A 214 33.01 3.73 -1.87
C LEU A 214 31.49 3.95 -1.87
N PHE A 215 30.96 4.36 -0.73
CA PHE A 215 29.52 4.60 -0.56
C PHE A 215 29.27 6.00 0.01
N GLU A 216 28.31 6.69 -0.59
CA GLU A 216 27.77 7.95 -0.07
C GLU A 216 26.25 8.01 -0.25
N SER A 217 25.58 8.96 0.40
CA SER A 217 24.15 9.17 0.21
C SER A 217 23.82 10.65 0.01
N ILE A 218 22.78 10.91 -0.76
CA ILE A 218 22.18 12.24 -0.98
C ILE A 218 20.71 12.17 -0.56
N GLY A 219 20.37 12.87 0.55
CA GLY A 219 19.03 12.88 1.13
C GLY A 219 18.46 14.30 1.19
N THR A 220 18.41 15.02 0.06
CA THR A 220 18.00 16.42 0.00
C THR A 220 17.09 16.73 -1.18
N THR A 221 16.32 17.81 -1.10
CA THR A 221 15.38 18.22 -2.17
C THR A 221 16.09 18.67 -3.45
N ASP A 222 17.34 19.07 -3.37
CA ASP A 222 18.23 19.48 -4.47
C ASP A 222 19.12 18.32 -4.97
N TYR A 223 18.68 17.07 -4.73
CA TYR A 223 19.46 15.86 -5.03
C TYR A 223 19.97 15.82 -6.47
N VAL A 224 19.16 16.26 -7.44
CA VAL A 224 19.53 16.25 -8.88
C VAL A 224 20.75 17.14 -9.12
N GLN A 225 20.78 18.34 -8.53
CA GLN A 225 21.94 19.25 -8.63
C GLN A 225 23.17 18.63 -7.99
N LYS A 226 23.02 17.99 -6.83
CA LYS A 226 24.13 17.32 -6.15
C LYS A 226 24.65 16.12 -6.93
N VAL A 227 23.79 15.35 -7.58
CA VAL A 227 24.20 14.28 -8.51
C VAL A 227 25.06 14.84 -9.64
N LEU A 228 24.62 15.92 -10.29
CA LEU A 228 25.39 16.58 -11.35
C LEU A 228 26.76 17.03 -10.86
N GLU A 229 26.85 17.64 -9.67
CA GLU A 229 28.13 18.05 -9.07
C GLU A 229 29.06 16.85 -8.80
N ARG A 230 28.52 15.71 -8.37
CA ARG A 230 29.28 14.48 -8.14
C ARG A 230 29.90 13.97 -9.44
N VAL A 231 29.13 13.90 -10.52
CA VAL A 231 29.65 13.45 -11.82
C VAL A 231 30.69 14.38 -12.35
N LYS A 232 30.48 15.71 -12.26
CA LYS A 232 31.50 16.72 -12.70
C LYS A 232 32.82 16.61 -11.97
N ARG A 233 32.81 16.25 -10.68
CA ARG A 233 34.01 16.19 -9.83
C ARG A 233 34.68 14.82 -9.81
N SER A 234 33.99 13.78 -10.19
CA SER A 234 34.52 12.42 -10.10
C SER A 234 35.36 12.07 -11.31
N LYS A 235 36.53 11.48 -11.06
CA LYS A 235 37.35 10.85 -12.09
C LYS A 235 36.86 9.44 -12.46
N ASP A 236 36.22 8.78 -11.52
CA ASP A 236 35.68 7.43 -11.67
C ASP A 236 34.16 7.48 -11.94
N LYS A 237 33.65 6.49 -12.65
CA LYS A 237 32.21 6.33 -12.85
C LYS A 237 31.50 6.07 -11.52
N ILE A 238 30.45 6.84 -11.24
CA ILE A 238 29.59 6.68 -10.07
C ILE A 238 28.30 5.99 -10.52
N ALA A 239 27.82 5.03 -9.75
CA ALA A 239 26.47 4.51 -9.90
C ALA A 239 25.53 5.17 -8.87
N PHE A 240 24.43 5.70 -9.33
CA PHE A 240 23.38 6.29 -8.50
C PHE A 240 22.26 5.25 -8.30
N LEU A 241 22.13 4.74 -7.08
CA LEU A 241 21.00 3.92 -6.67
C LEU A 241 19.93 4.84 -6.12
N CYS A 242 18.94 5.14 -6.93
CA CYS A 242 17.82 6.02 -6.57
C CYS A 242 16.74 5.23 -5.83
N SER A 243 16.19 5.78 -4.77
CA SER A 243 15.16 5.14 -3.93
C SER A 243 13.78 5.01 -4.60
N GLY A 244 13.65 5.34 -5.86
CA GLY A 244 12.47 5.20 -6.71
C GLY A 244 12.77 5.61 -8.15
N ASP A 245 12.04 5.04 -9.11
CA ASP A 245 12.24 5.27 -10.55
C ASP A 245 12.00 6.72 -10.96
N ILE A 246 11.03 7.38 -10.35
CA ILE A 246 10.77 8.81 -10.61
C ILE A 246 12.03 9.65 -10.32
N TYR A 247 12.75 9.34 -9.24
CA TYR A 247 13.98 10.07 -8.88
C TYR A 247 15.11 9.77 -9.86
N ALA A 248 15.22 8.50 -10.28
CA ALA A 248 16.15 8.08 -11.32
C ALA A 248 15.84 8.79 -12.64
N GLY A 249 14.58 8.90 -13.03
CA GLY A 249 14.14 9.62 -14.23
C GLY A 249 14.55 11.10 -14.22
N TYR A 250 14.35 11.81 -13.11
CA TYR A 250 14.80 13.20 -12.97
C TYR A 250 16.33 13.33 -13.07
N VAL A 251 17.08 12.38 -12.48
CA VAL A 251 18.54 12.33 -12.64
C VAL A 251 18.90 12.16 -14.11
N MET A 252 18.34 11.18 -14.80
CA MET A 252 18.62 10.90 -16.20
C MET A 252 18.31 12.10 -17.12
N MET A 253 17.14 12.70 -16.98
CA MET A 253 16.74 13.88 -17.76
C MET A 253 17.69 15.06 -17.57
N THR A 254 18.10 15.30 -16.32
CA THR A 254 19.01 16.42 -16.04
C THR A 254 20.39 16.12 -16.58
N MET A 255 20.92 14.93 -16.35
CA MET A 255 22.25 14.56 -16.83
C MET A 255 22.35 14.64 -18.35
N GLN A 256 21.33 14.20 -19.06
CA GLN A 256 21.23 14.31 -20.53
C GLN A 256 21.30 15.77 -21.01
N LYS A 257 20.62 16.71 -20.33
CA LYS A 257 20.71 18.16 -20.65
C LYS A 257 22.13 18.73 -20.55
N TYR A 258 22.97 18.12 -19.71
CA TYR A 258 24.36 18.51 -19.55
C TYR A 258 25.34 17.65 -20.36
N GLY A 259 24.84 16.79 -21.27
CA GLY A 259 25.67 16.00 -22.19
C GLY A 259 26.31 14.76 -21.57
N TYR A 260 25.77 14.24 -20.45
CA TYR A 260 26.23 13.00 -19.83
C TYR A 260 25.34 11.83 -20.21
N ASP A 261 25.93 10.71 -20.57
CA ASP A 261 25.27 9.50 -21.01
C ASP A 261 25.27 8.41 -19.93
N VAL A 262 24.10 7.78 -19.73
CA VAL A 262 23.96 6.61 -18.86
C VAL A 262 24.82 5.46 -19.38
N GLY A 263 25.48 4.74 -18.47
CA GLY A 263 26.38 3.62 -18.80
C GLY A 263 27.77 4.04 -19.26
N LYS A 264 27.89 5.18 -19.94
CA LYS A 264 29.19 5.73 -20.37
C LYS A 264 29.83 6.60 -19.27
N ASP A 265 29.13 7.60 -18.78
CA ASP A 265 29.65 8.59 -17.84
C ASP A 265 29.26 8.27 -16.38
N TYR A 266 28.10 7.69 -16.19
CA TYR A 266 27.55 7.30 -14.87
C TYR A 266 26.64 6.09 -15.00
N GLY A 267 26.34 5.42 -13.87
CA GLY A 267 25.30 4.42 -13.76
C GLY A 267 24.07 4.97 -13.03
N VAL A 268 22.90 4.42 -13.31
CA VAL A 268 21.68 4.73 -12.57
C VAL A 268 20.81 3.49 -12.45
N MET A 269 20.22 3.31 -11.26
CA MET A 269 19.28 2.25 -10.95
C MET A 269 18.17 2.81 -10.06
N GLY A 270 16.93 2.38 -10.29
CA GLY A 270 15.75 2.80 -9.56
C GLY A 270 15.11 1.69 -8.73
N PHE A 271 13.93 1.97 -8.22
CA PHE A 271 12.97 1.07 -7.60
C PHE A 271 11.58 1.37 -8.16
N ASP A 272 10.69 0.38 -8.12
CA ASP A 272 9.25 0.39 -8.40
C ASP A 272 8.85 -0.19 -9.75
N HIS A 273 9.76 -0.31 -10.72
CA HIS A 273 9.51 -0.81 -12.08
C HIS A 273 8.32 -0.09 -12.76
N LEU A 274 8.36 1.23 -12.76
CA LEU A 274 7.27 2.04 -13.33
C LEU A 274 7.24 1.94 -14.85
N GLU A 275 6.07 1.64 -15.43
CA GLU A 275 5.87 1.62 -16.88
C GLU A 275 6.26 2.94 -17.56
N LEU A 276 6.08 4.05 -16.86
CA LEU A 276 6.48 5.38 -17.33
C LEU A 276 7.97 5.43 -17.74
N MET A 277 8.82 4.61 -17.12
CA MET A 277 10.25 4.57 -17.46
C MET A 277 10.52 3.99 -18.84
N GLN A 278 9.58 3.28 -19.45
CA GLN A 278 9.68 2.78 -20.82
C GLN A 278 9.62 3.90 -21.87
N MET A 279 9.14 5.10 -21.49
CA MET A 279 9.14 6.28 -22.35
C MET A 279 10.51 6.95 -22.51
N PHE A 280 11.48 6.58 -21.67
CA PHE A 280 12.85 7.10 -21.77
C PHE A 280 13.61 6.40 -22.90
N PRO A 281 14.46 7.14 -23.63
CA PRO A 281 15.29 6.58 -24.71
C PRO A 281 16.24 5.48 -24.21
N VAL A 282 16.66 5.58 -22.95
CA VAL A 282 17.52 4.60 -22.28
C VAL A 282 16.71 3.90 -21.22
N ARG A 283 16.70 2.58 -21.25
CA ARG A 283 16.01 1.78 -20.26
C ARG A 283 16.69 1.91 -18.89
N LEU A 284 15.89 2.07 -17.85
CA LEU A 284 16.35 2.15 -16.47
C LEU A 284 16.45 0.74 -15.87
N ALA A 285 17.61 0.40 -15.29
CA ALA A 285 17.69 -0.73 -14.40
C ALA A 285 16.89 -0.44 -13.13
N THR A 286 15.98 -1.32 -12.74
CA THR A 286 15.09 -1.08 -11.61
C THR A 286 14.75 -2.37 -10.87
N LEU A 287 14.32 -2.24 -9.61
CA LEU A 287 13.76 -3.33 -8.83
C LEU A 287 12.24 -3.22 -8.79
N GLU A 288 11.58 -4.35 -9.01
CA GLU A 288 10.13 -4.45 -8.91
C GLU A 288 9.72 -4.70 -7.45
N ASN A 289 8.74 -3.97 -6.94
CA ASN A 289 8.23 -4.10 -5.58
C ASN A 289 6.82 -4.69 -5.48
N ALA A 290 6.25 -5.15 -6.59
CA ALA A 290 4.99 -5.90 -6.71
C ALA A 290 3.86 -5.44 -5.74
N PRO A 291 3.40 -4.18 -5.81
CA PRO A 291 2.40 -3.64 -4.89
C PRO A 291 1.07 -4.39 -4.92
N GLU A 292 0.70 -4.97 -6.07
CA GLU A 292 -0.51 -5.77 -6.25
C GLU A 292 -0.48 -7.00 -5.32
N LYS A 293 0.66 -7.70 -5.27
CA LYS A 293 0.83 -8.87 -4.38
C LYS A 293 0.77 -8.49 -2.91
N VAL A 294 1.33 -7.33 -2.55
CA VAL A 294 1.24 -6.81 -1.18
C VAL A 294 -0.22 -6.51 -0.83
N GLY A 295 -0.95 -5.84 -1.72
CA GLY A 295 -2.36 -5.50 -1.53
C GLY A 295 -3.26 -6.72 -1.40
N GLU A 296 -3.15 -7.67 -2.32
CA GLU A 296 -3.90 -8.92 -2.30
C GLU A 296 -3.65 -9.69 -0.99
N LYS A 297 -2.38 -9.85 -0.62
CA LYS A 297 -2.01 -10.60 0.58
C LYS A 297 -2.46 -9.91 1.86
N ALA A 298 -2.33 -8.59 1.94
CA ALA A 298 -2.77 -7.83 3.10
C ALA A 298 -4.29 -7.96 3.30
N PHE A 299 -5.07 -7.89 2.22
CA PHE A 299 -6.52 -8.03 2.31
C PHE A 299 -6.92 -9.46 2.70
N ARG A 300 -6.33 -10.49 2.10
CA ARG A 300 -6.58 -11.91 2.46
C ARG A 300 -6.21 -12.17 3.92
N MET A 301 -5.05 -11.70 4.38
CA MET A 301 -4.63 -11.81 5.78
C MET A 301 -5.65 -11.13 6.73
N LEU A 302 -6.15 -9.96 6.36
CA LEU A 302 -7.16 -9.27 7.15
C LEU A 302 -8.47 -10.06 7.22
N LEU A 303 -8.90 -10.68 6.11
CA LEU A 303 -10.09 -11.55 6.10
C LEU A 303 -9.92 -12.77 7.01
N ASP A 304 -8.75 -13.41 6.99
CA ASP A 304 -8.47 -14.54 7.87
C ASP A 304 -8.53 -14.13 9.35
N LEU A 305 -8.03 -12.94 9.68
CA LEU A 305 -8.14 -12.38 11.04
C LEU A 305 -9.59 -12.04 11.42
N ILE A 306 -10.40 -11.51 10.51
CA ILE A 306 -11.82 -11.24 10.72
C ILE A 306 -12.59 -12.56 11.00
N GLU A 307 -12.17 -13.64 10.37
CA GLU A 307 -12.72 -15.00 10.59
C GLU A 307 -12.16 -15.69 11.86
N GLY A 308 -11.27 -15.02 12.60
CA GLY A 308 -10.67 -15.56 13.84
C GLY A 308 -9.57 -16.59 13.61
N LYS A 309 -9.00 -16.66 12.40
CA LYS A 309 -7.88 -17.54 12.07
C LYS A 309 -6.56 -16.96 12.58
N ASN A 310 -5.62 -17.84 12.93
CA ASN A 310 -4.26 -17.43 13.18
C ASN A 310 -3.54 -17.14 11.87
N VAL A 311 -2.86 -16.00 11.79
CA VAL A 311 -2.04 -15.63 10.64
C VAL A 311 -0.58 -15.57 11.04
N GLU A 312 0.30 -16.09 10.18
CA GLU A 312 1.72 -15.94 10.35
C GLU A 312 2.16 -14.52 9.98
N LYS A 313 3.07 -13.96 10.77
CA LYS A 313 3.71 -12.68 10.47
C LYS A 313 4.67 -12.91 9.32
N GLU A 314 4.43 -12.30 8.18
CA GLU A 314 5.24 -12.55 7.00
C GLU A 314 5.88 -11.29 6.45
N LEU A 315 7.22 -11.31 6.41
CA LEU A 315 8.00 -10.53 5.45
C LEU A 315 7.93 -11.29 4.13
N SER A 316 7.16 -10.78 3.22
CA SER A 316 7.21 -11.31 1.86
C SER A 316 8.54 -10.88 1.24
N ARG A 317 9.48 -11.81 1.15
CA ARG A 317 10.59 -11.72 0.21
C ARG A 317 10.03 -11.95 -1.20
N TRP A 318 9.14 -11.05 -1.63
CA TRP A 318 8.72 -11.05 -3.02
C TRP A 318 9.93 -10.66 -3.84
N CYS A 319 10.29 -11.52 -4.77
CA CYS A 319 11.47 -11.43 -5.59
C CYS A 319 11.58 -10.06 -6.22
N TYR A 320 12.58 -9.31 -5.81
CA TYR A 320 13.06 -8.19 -6.58
C TYR A 320 13.68 -8.73 -7.84
N TRP A 321 12.95 -8.64 -8.94
CA TRP A 321 13.54 -8.88 -10.25
C TRP A 321 14.30 -7.62 -10.63
N ILE A 322 15.62 -7.76 -10.76
CA ILE A 322 16.43 -6.72 -11.39
C ILE A 322 16.15 -6.83 -12.88
N TRP A 323 15.35 -5.94 -13.41
CA TRP A 323 15.16 -5.83 -14.85
C TRP A 323 16.49 -5.41 -15.46
N ARG A 324 17.10 -6.38 -16.15
CA ARG A 324 18.37 -6.19 -16.83
C ARG A 324 18.13 -5.41 -18.12
N ILE A 325 19.00 -4.47 -18.36
CA ILE A 325 19.17 -3.81 -19.65
C ILE A 325 20.38 -4.43 -20.32
#